data_761f8b7a50f5e2cad11137babcbcb42a
#
_entry.id   761f8b7a50f5e2cad11137babcbcb42a
#
_cell.length_a   1.000
_cell.length_b   1.000
_cell.length_c   1.000
_cell.angle_alpha   90.00
_cell.angle_beta   90.00
_cell.angle_gamma   90.00
#
_symmetry.space_group_name_H-M   'P 1'
#
loop_
_entity.id
_entity.type
_entity.pdbx_description
1 polymer ?
#
loop_
_entity_poly.entity_id
_entity_poly.type
_entity_poly.pdbx_seq_one_letter_code
_entity_poly.pdbx_strand_id
1 'polypeptide(L)'
;MIGMTVAVAAGPAQAQEIFGGILAHDVDTPLTKGGFEDGADLQVGWRGERIDALRFIGAPSPYVFGSLATGGETHFAAAGVSWRIGGRLFVRPGLGVAIHSRDDDGVINNIRTDLGSRILFAPEVSVGYQVSPKLAVEAAWVHLSHAQLLSRQNPGMDSIGVRLSYRLR
;
A
#
# COMPACT_ATOMS: atom_id res chain seq x y z
N MET A 1 16.90 -32.32 -11.01
CA MET A 1 16.16 -31.04 -10.91
C MET A 1 14.73 -31.36 -10.42
N ILE A 2 14.44 -31.06 -9.16
CA ILE A 2 13.09 -31.28 -8.57
C ILE A 2 12.33 -29.96 -8.77
N GLY A 3 11.40 -29.97 -9.70
CA GLY A 3 10.52 -28.83 -9.93
C GLY A 3 9.51 -28.71 -8.79
N MET A 4 9.66 -27.73 -7.93
CA MET A 4 8.70 -27.41 -6.87
C MET A 4 7.54 -26.64 -7.51
N THR A 5 6.46 -27.34 -7.85
CA THR A 5 5.21 -26.72 -8.29
C THR A 5 4.51 -26.15 -7.06
N VAL A 6 4.58 -24.83 -6.88
CA VAL A 6 3.77 -24.16 -5.88
C VAL A 6 2.32 -24.12 -6.40
N ALA A 7 1.50 -25.04 -5.90
CA ALA A 7 0.05 -25.00 -6.13
C ALA A 7 -0.51 -23.80 -5.35
N VAL A 8 -0.76 -22.68 -6.02
CA VAL A 8 -1.55 -21.58 -5.47
C VAL A 8 -2.99 -22.06 -5.41
N ALA A 9 -3.43 -22.47 -4.23
CA ALA A 9 -4.82 -22.81 -4.00
C ALA A 9 -5.69 -21.58 -4.33
N ALA A 10 -6.56 -21.71 -5.33
CA ALA A 10 -7.56 -20.69 -5.64
C ALA A 10 -8.47 -20.53 -4.42
N GLY A 11 -8.27 -19.51 -3.63
CA GLY A 11 -9.18 -19.11 -2.57
C GLY A 11 -10.56 -18.74 -3.15
N PRO A 12 -11.61 -18.73 -2.32
CA PRO A 12 -12.96 -18.35 -2.75
C PRO A 12 -12.93 -16.99 -3.43
N ALA A 13 -13.86 -16.78 -4.39
CA ALA A 13 -14.01 -15.51 -5.11
C ALA A 13 -13.95 -14.34 -4.10
N GLN A 14 -12.98 -13.46 -4.27
CA GLN A 14 -12.82 -12.32 -3.37
C GLN A 14 -13.89 -11.29 -3.74
N ALA A 15 -14.85 -11.10 -2.85
CA ALA A 15 -15.84 -10.04 -2.96
C ALA A 15 -15.16 -8.67 -2.83
N GLN A 16 -15.83 -7.64 -3.31
CA GLN A 16 -15.40 -6.26 -3.13
C GLN A 16 -15.26 -5.92 -1.64
N GLU A 17 -14.22 -5.15 -1.32
CA GLU A 17 -13.91 -4.72 0.04
C GLU A 17 -13.77 -3.19 0.08
N ILE A 18 -14.29 -2.58 1.13
CA ILE A 18 -13.86 -1.24 1.56
C ILE A 18 -12.88 -1.41 2.70
N PHE A 19 -11.91 -0.52 2.81
CA PHE A 19 -10.98 -0.53 3.92
C PHE A 19 -10.68 0.88 4.41
N GLY A 20 -10.35 0.98 5.68
CA GLY A 20 -9.87 2.20 6.30
C GLY A 20 -8.80 1.87 7.32
N GLY A 21 -7.92 2.81 7.63
CA GLY A 21 -6.81 2.57 8.53
C GLY A 21 -6.18 3.82 9.09
N ILE A 22 -5.36 3.59 10.11
CA ILE A 22 -4.50 4.61 10.71
C ILE A 22 -3.09 4.05 10.70
N LEU A 23 -2.17 4.77 10.05
CA LEU A 23 -0.77 4.39 9.93
C LEU A 23 0.10 5.53 10.48
N ALA A 24 1.22 5.21 11.09
CA ALA A 24 2.26 6.19 11.40
C ALA A 24 2.84 6.70 10.07
N HIS A 25 2.93 8.02 9.95
CA HIS A 25 3.39 8.70 8.74
C HIS A 25 4.92 8.80 8.72
N ASP A 26 5.54 8.63 7.56
CA ASP A 26 6.99 8.78 7.28
C ASP A 26 7.90 8.08 8.31
N VAL A 27 7.61 6.80 8.57
CA VAL A 27 8.39 6.00 9.52
C VAL A 27 9.79 5.75 8.98
N ASP A 28 10.81 6.01 9.79
CA ASP A 28 12.20 5.70 9.43
C ASP A 28 12.42 4.18 9.36
N THR A 29 12.79 3.70 8.18
CA THR A 29 13.07 2.29 7.91
C THR A 29 14.37 2.16 7.12
N PRO A 30 14.93 0.95 6.99
CA PRO A 30 16.10 0.74 6.13
C PRO A 30 15.88 1.08 4.65
N LEU A 31 14.63 1.26 4.21
CA LEU A 31 14.27 1.60 2.82
C LEU A 31 14.08 3.10 2.59
N THR A 32 14.01 3.89 3.65
CA THR A 32 13.83 5.33 3.61
C THR A 32 15.06 6.05 4.15
N LYS A 33 15.28 7.27 3.69
CA LYS A 33 16.26 8.21 4.26
C LYS A 33 15.54 9.40 4.90
N GLY A 34 14.29 9.17 5.28
CA GLY A 34 13.33 10.16 5.72
C GLY A 34 13.12 10.16 7.22
N GLY A 35 11.89 10.22 7.65
CA GLY A 35 11.50 10.45 9.04
C GLY A 35 11.50 11.95 9.36
N PHE A 36 11.28 12.79 8.32
CA PHE A 36 11.21 14.25 8.47
C PHE A 36 9.78 14.73 8.71
N GLU A 37 8.78 13.90 8.37
CA GLU A 37 7.37 14.19 8.56
C GLU A 37 6.83 13.33 9.71
N ASP A 38 6.05 13.94 10.60
CA ASP A 38 5.47 13.27 11.77
C ASP A 38 3.95 13.14 11.63
N GLY A 39 3.33 12.34 12.49
CA GLY A 39 1.88 12.24 12.58
C GLY A 39 1.33 10.91 12.14
N ALA A 40 0.09 10.92 11.67
CA ALA A 40 -0.60 9.72 11.22
C ALA A 40 -1.25 9.93 9.86
N ASP A 41 -1.31 8.85 9.10
CA ASP A 41 -2.07 8.73 7.86
C ASP A 41 -3.46 8.17 8.14
N LEU A 42 -4.51 8.91 7.78
CA LEU A 42 -5.86 8.40 7.72
C LEU A 42 -6.13 7.86 6.33
N GLN A 43 -6.26 6.55 6.21
CA GLN A 43 -6.47 5.89 4.92
C GLN A 43 -7.91 5.42 4.74
N VAL A 44 -8.42 5.59 3.52
CA VAL A 44 -9.68 5.00 3.07
C VAL A 44 -9.54 4.53 1.64
N GLY A 45 -10.06 3.35 1.34
CA GLY A 45 -9.95 2.79 0.00
C GLY A 45 -10.95 1.68 -0.29
N TRP A 46 -10.84 1.21 -1.52
CA TRP A 46 -11.65 0.13 -2.07
C TRP A 46 -10.75 -0.88 -2.77
N ARG A 47 -11.12 -2.17 -2.68
CA ARG A 47 -10.56 -3.27 -3.46
C ARG A 47 -11.68 -3.95 -4.24
N GLY A 48 -11.43 -4.17 -5.51
CA GLY A 48 -12.33 -4.88 -6.39
C GLY A 48 -12.23 -6.40 -6.29
N GLU A 49 -13.06 -7.05 -7.07
CA GLU A 49 -12.99 -8.50 -7.27
C GLU A 49 -11.70 -8.88 -7.99
N ARG A 50 -11.34 -10.16 -7.91
CA ARG A 50 -10.17 -10.69 -8.61
C ARG A 50 -10.34 -10.55 -10.13
N ILE A 51 -9.27 -10.15 -10.80
CA ILE A 51 -9.24 -10.04 -12.26
C ILE A 51 -8.89 -11.41 -12.84
N ASP A 52 -9.91 -12.20 -13.21
CA ASP A 52 -9.73 -13.57 -13.73
C ASP A 52 -8.90 -13.63 -15.01
N ALA A 53 -8.93 -12.61 -15.84
CA ALA A 53 -8.09 -12.49 -17.02
C ALA A 53 -6.59 -12.49 -16.68
N LEU A 54 -6.20 -12.13 -15.45
CA LEU A 54 -4.84 -12.11 -14.93
C LEU A 54 -4.49 -13.33 -14.08
N ARG A 55 -5.20 -14.48 -14.26
CA ARG A 55 -4.93 -15.71 -13.50
C ARG A 55 -3.52 -16.25 -13.68
N PHE A 56 -2.87 -15.94 -14.80
CA PHE A 56 -1.49 -16.35 -15.08
C PHE A 56 -0.47 -15.70 -14.13
N ILE A 57 -0.83 -14.59 -13.47
CA ILE A 57 -0.06 -13.93 -12.40
C ILE A 57 -0.76 -14.03 -11.04
N GLY A 58 -1.72 -14.94 -10.85
CA GLY A 58 -2.40 -15.18 -9.57
C GLY A 58 -3.73 -14.47 -9.39
N ALA A 59 -4.33 -13.90 -10.46
CA ALA A 59 -5.61 -13.18 -10.44
C ALA A 59 -5.67 -12.12 -9.32
N PRO A 60 -4.91 -11.02 -9.43
CA PRO A 60 -4.92 -9.96 -8.42
C PRO A 60 -6.26 -9.22 -8.37
N SER A 61 -6.52 -8.57 -7.24
CA SER A 61 -7.63 -7.62 -7.06
C SER A 61 -7.14 -6.19 -7.29
N PRO A 62 -7.83 -5.38 -8.08
CA PRO A 62 -7.51 -3.96 -8.23
C PRO A 62 -7.83 -3.22 -6.93
N TYR A 63 -7.10 -2.15 -6.64
CA TYR A 63 -7.40 -1.29 -5.51
C TYR A 63 -7.17 0.18 -5.84
N VAL A 64 -7.82 1.03 -5.06
CA VAL A 64 -7.55 2.47 -4.99
C VAL A 64 -7.75 2.93 -3.55
N PHE A 65 -6.89 3.84 -3.07
CA PHE A 65 -7.07 4.47 -1.77
C PHE A 65 -6.47 5.87 -1.72
N GLY A 66 -6.98 6.68 -0.77
CA GLY A 66 -6.39 7.94 -0.37
C GLY A 66 -5.81 7.84 1.02
N SER A 67 -4.76 8.62 1.28
CA SER A 67 -4.08 8.78 2.56
C SER A 67 -3.95 10.26 2.88
N LEU A 68 -4.49 10.67 4.03
CA LEU A 68 -4.45 12.04 4.51
C LEU A 68 -3.54 12.09 5.73
N ALA A 69 -2.42 12.78 5.60
CA ALA A 69 -1.50 13.05 6.72
C ALA A 69 -2.14 14.06 7.68
N THR A 70 -2.21 13.72 8.97
CA THR A 70 -2.85 14.57 9.99
C THR A 70 -2.04 15.80 10.35
N GLY A 71 -0.75 15.80 10.11
CA GLY A 71 0.15 16.93 10.27
C GLY A 71 0.04 18.01 9.18
N GLY A 72 -0.79 17.79 8.14
CA GLY A 72 -0.91 18.67 7.00
C GLY A 72 0.28 18.57 6.04
N GLU A 73 0.92 17.41 6.02
CA GLU A 73 2.14 17.10 5.28
C GLU A 73 1.82 16.38 3.96
N THR A 74 2.54 15.34 3.60
CA THR A 74 2.36 14.68 2.30
C THR A 74 1.12 13.81 2.25
N HIS A 75 0.03 14.32 1.67
CA HIS A 75 -1.14 13.51 1.31
C HIS A 75 -0.89 12.78 0.01
N PHE A 76 -1.45 11.58 -0.14
CA PHE A 76 -1.32 10.86 -1.40
C PHE A 76 -2.55 10.02 -1.75
N ALA A 77 -2.69 9.68 -3.01
CA ALA A 77 -3.62 8.68 -3.50
C ALA A 77 -2.86 7.63 -4.31
N ALA A 78 -3.24 6.37 -4.14
CA ALA A 78 -2.61 5.26 -4.83
C ALA A 78 -3.63 4.35 -5.49
N ALA A 79 -3.24 3.75 -6.62
CA ALA A 79 -4.02 2.73 -7.31
C ALA A 79 -3.09 1.61 -7.78
N GLY A 80 -3.58 0.38 -7.77
CA GLY A 80 -2.77 -0.78 -8.13
C GLY A 80 -3.51 -2.09 -8.05
N VAL A 81 -2.74 -3.16 -7.87
CA VAL A 81 -3.26 -4.52 -7.72
C VAL A 81 -2.64 -5.20 -6.51
N SER A 82 -3.39 -6.07 -5.85
CA SER A 82 -2.94 -6.83 -4.68
C SER A 82 -3.38 -8.29 -4.75
N TRP A 83 -2.63 -9.15 -4.09
CA TRP A 83 -2.88 -10.59 -4.01
C TRP A 83 -3.14 -10.98 -2.57
N ARG A 84 -4.27 -11.57 -2.29
CA ARG A 84 -4.52 -12.16 -0.98
C ARG A 84 -4.10 -13.63 -0.99
N ILE A 85 -3.10 -13.98 -0.16
CA ILE A 85 -2.50 -15.31 -0.07
C ILE A 85 -2.72 -15.84 1.34
N GLY A 86 -3.42 -16.97 1.46
CA GLY A 86 -3.74 -17.59 2.74
C GLY A 86 -5.24 -17.69 2.99
N GLY A 87 -5.59 -18.10 4.19
CA GLY A 87 -6.97 -18.32 4.63
C GLY A 87 -7.43 -17.28 5.65
N ARG A 88 -7.66 -17.73 6.88
CA ARG A 88 -8.04 -16.86 8.00
C ARG A 88 -6.89 -15.94 8.41
N LEU A 89 -5.67 -16.49 8.46
CA LEU A 89 -4.44 -15.70 8.46
C LEU A 89 -3.97 -15.58 7.01
N PHE A 90 -3.63 -14.37 6.56
CA PHE A 90 -3.23 -14.11 5.18
C PHE A 90 -2.15 -13.03 5.10
N VAL A 91 -1.42 -13.06 3.99
CA VAL A 91 -0.53 -11.98 3.58
C VAL A 91 -1.12 -11.35 2.32
N ARG A 92 -1.01 -10.04 2.20
CA ARG A 92 -1.50 -9.31 1.04
C ARG A 92 -0.40 -8.39 0.49
N PRO A 93 0.47 -8.87 -0.39
CA PRO A 93 1.32 -8.00 -1.17
C PRO A 93 0.51 -7.20 -2.18
N GLY A 94 0.95 -5.99 -2.47
CA GLY A 94 0.37 -5.11 -3.48
C GLY A 94 1.45 -4.33 -4.23
N LEU A 95 1.13 -3.94 -5.45
CA LEU A 95 1.97 -3.09 -6.27
C LEU A 95 1.08 -2.05 -6.96
N GLY A 96 1.45 -0.79 -6.82
CA GLY A 96 0.69 0.33 -7.38
C GLY A 96 1.56 1.51 -7.76
N VAL A 97 0.87 2.55 -8.17
CA VAL A 97 1.41 3.89 -8.37
C VAL A 97 0.66 4.86 -7.49
N ALA A 98 1.34 5.89 -7.03
CA ALA A 98 0.77 6.94 -6.21
C ALA A 98 1.07 8.32 -6.83
N ILE A 99 0.17 9.25 -6.53
CA ILE A 99 0.37 10.68 -6.72
C ILE A 99 0.24 11.35 -5.36
N HIS A 100 1.06 12.35 -5.09
CA HIS A 100 1.01 13.09 -3.82
C HIS A 100 0.73 14.58 -4.02
N SER A 101 0.27 15.23 -2.94
CA SER A 101 -0.20 16.60 -2.96
C SER A 101 0.92 17.64 -3.03
N ARG A 102 2.16 17.22 -2.88
CA ARG A 102 3.28 18.12 -2.74
C ARG A 102 3.77 18.65 -4.07
N ASP A 103 4.12 19.94 -4.12
CA ASP A 103 4.82 20.54 -5.25
C ASP A 103 6.35 20.35 -5.06
N ASP A 104 7.02 19.90 -6.13
CA ASP A 104 8.48 19.83 -6.22
C ASP A 104 9.03 21.25 -6.48
N ASP A 105 9.01 22.10 -5.47
CA ASP A 105 9.52 23.48 -5.58
C ASP A 105 11.05 23.59 -5.38
N GLY A 106 11.72 22.44 -5.29
CA GLY A 106 13.18 22.36 -5.22
C GLY A 106 13.80 22.97 -3.95
N VAL A 107 12.96 23.37 -3.01
CA VAL A 107 13.42 23.92 -1.73
C VAL A 107 13.62 22.78 -0.75
N ILE A 108 14.87 22.40 -0.54
CA ILE A 108 15.28 21.50 0.54
C ILE A 108 15.09 22.24 1.86
N ASN A 109 13.89 22.23 2.40
CA ASN A 109 13.67 22.52 3.79
C ASN A 109 13.92 21.23 4.59
N ASN A 110 14.85 21.27 5.54
CA ASN A 110 15.21 20.15 6.44
C ASN A 110 14.06 19.67 7.34
N ILE A 111 12.83 20.01 7.03
CA ILE A 111 11.63 19.74 7.83
C ILE A 111 10.66 18.82 7.07
N ARG A 112 10.93 18.49 5.80
CA ARG A 112 9.97 17.80 4.94
C ARG A 112 10.65 16.89 3.93
N THR A 113 10.01 15.76 3.62
CA THR A 113 10.51 14.76 2.68
C THR A 113 10.27 15.19 1.23
N ASP A 114 11.34 15.58 0.51
CA ASP A 114 11.27 15.80 -0.93
C ASP A 114 11.36 14.47 -1.66
N LEU A 115 10.23 14.00 -2.18
CA LEU A 115 10.12 12.70 -2.86
C LEU A 115 10.66 12.73 -4.30
N GLY A 116 11.02 13.89 -4.84
CA GLY A 116 11.71 14.06 -6.13
C GLY A 116 10.87 13.77 -7.36
N SER A 117 9.62 13.36 -7.23
CA SER A 117 8.65 13.12 -8.33
C SER A 117 7.24 13.07 -7.81
N ARG A 118 6.29 13.68 -8.53
CA ARG A 118 4.86 13.60 -8.19
C ARG A 118 4.24 12.22 -8.38
N ILE A 119 4.85 11.39 -9.21
CA ILE A 119 4.41 10.01 -9.47
C ILE A 119 5.43 9.08 -8.84
N LEU A 120 4.95 8.18 -7.99
CA LEU A 120 5.76 7.24 -7.23
C LEU A 120 5.24 5.82 -7.44
N PHE A 121 6.12 4.85 -7.31
CA PHE A 121 5.70 3.47 -7.07
C PHE A 121 5.19 3.37 -5.63
N ALA A 122 4.16 2.55 -5.45
CA ALA A 122 3.52 2.29 -4.16
C ALA A 122 3.43 0.78 -3.89
N PRO A 123 4.57 0.08 -3.68
CA PRO A 123 4.49 -1.28 -3.15
C PRO A 123 3.91 -1.24 -1.74
N GLU A 124 3.06 -2.23 -1.44
CA GLU A 124 2.50 -2.41 -0.11
C GLU A 124 2.52 -3.88 0.29
N VAL A 125 2.53 -4.13 1.57
CA VAL A 125 2.27 -5.46 2.12
C VAL A 125 1.44 -5.34 3.39
N SER A 126 0.49 -6.25 3.58
CA SER A 126 -0.18 -6.41 4.86
C SER A 126 -0.19 -7.86 5.30
N VAL A 127 -0.20 -8.05 6.63
CA VAL A 127 -0.49 -9.33 7.28
C VAL A 127 -1.83 -9.17 7.98
N GLY A 128 -2.80 -9.99 7.61
CA GLY A 128 -4.18 -9.83 8.05
C GLY A 128 -4.77 -11.08 8.68
N TYR A 129 -5.73 -10.85 9.57
CA TYR A 129 -6.52 -11.89 10.20
C TYR A 129 -8.01 -11.66 9.96
N GLN A 130 -8.70 -12.69 9.43
CA GLN A 130 -10.14 -12.65 9.22
C GLN A 130 -10.86 -12.87 10.54
N VAL A 131 -11.38 -11.80 11.11
CA VAL A 131 -12.10 -11.81 12.40
C VAL A 131 -13.49 -12.44 12.25
N SER A 132 -14.19 -12.09 11.18
CA SER A 132 -15.51 -12.63 10.83
C SER A 132 -15.61 -12.83 9.31
N PRO A 133 -16.69 -13.44 8.77
CA PRO A 133 -16.86 -13.59 7.32
C PRO A 133 -16.74 -12.27 6.53
N LYS A 134 -17.04 -11.14 7.16
CA LYS A 134 -17.02 -9.83 6.51
C LYS A 134 -15.89 -8.91 6.98
N LEU A 135 -15.28 -9.13 8.15
CA LEU A 135 -14.33 -8.21 8.76
C LEU A 135 -12.95 -8.84 8.87
N ALA A 136 -11.93 -8.15 8.40
CA ALA A 136 -10.52 -8.46 8.63
C ALA A 136 -9.78 -7.28 9.26
N VAL A 137 -8.75 -7.58 10.06
CA VAL A 137 -7.77 -6.63 10.59
C VAL A 137 -6.45 -6.91 9.92
N GLU A 138 -5.76 -5.87 9.45
CA GLU A 138 -4.50 -5.98 8.73
C GLU A 138 -3.45 -5.07 9.36
N ALA A 139 -2.26 -5.60 9.70
CA ALA A 139 -1.08 -4.78 9.89
C ALA A 139 -0.54 -4.47 8.50
N ALA A 140 -0.43 -3.19 8.16
CA ALA A 140 -0.12 -2.72 6.82
C ALA A 140 1.14 -1.86 6.80
N TRP A 141 1.93 -2.01 5.75
CA TRP A 141 3.05 -1.18 5.38
C TRP A 141 2.88 -0.74 3.93
N VAL A 142 3.10 0.55 3.66
CA VAL A 142 3.09 1.17 2.34
C VAL A 142 4.39 1.90 2.15
N HIS A 143 5.07 1.66 1.04
CA HIS A 143 6.30 2.35 0.68
C HIS A 143 6.06 3.22 -0.56
N LEU A 144 6.48 4.47 -0.53
CA LEU A 144 6.45 5.37 -1.68
C LEU A 144 7.86 5.70 -2.13
N SER A 145 8.18 5.42 -3.40
CA SER A 145 9.45 5.79 -4.00
C SER A 145 9.39 5.74 -5.53
N HIS A 146 10.33 6.37 -6.21
CA HIS A 146 10.48 6.22 -7.67
C HIS A 146 11.76 5.48 -8.07
N ALA A 147 12.42 4.80 -7.13
CA ALA A 147 13.62 3.98 -7.35
C ALA A 147 14.74 4.74 -8.11
N GLN A 148 14.84 6.05 -7.93
CA GLN A 148 15.78 6.94 -8.66
C GLN A 148 15.61 6.95 -10.19
N LEU A 149 14.45 6.48 -10.71
CA LEU A 149 14.20 6.45 -12.16
C LEU A 149 13.80 7.82 -12.71
N LEU A 150 13.20 8.68 -11.89
CA LEU A 150 12.65 9.96 -12.30
C LEU A 150 13.48 11.16 -11.83
N SER A 151 14.25 11.02 -10.75
CA SER A 151 15.19 12.02 -10.25
C SER A 151 16.34 11.35 -9.50
N ARG A 152 17.40 12.13 -9.17
CA ARG A 152 18.50 11.65 -8.33
C ARG A 152 18.14 11.60 -6.85
N GLN A 153 17.12 12.36 -6.45
CA GLN A 153 16.62 12.46 -5.10
C GLN A 153 15.47 11.45 -4.93
N ASN A 154 15.58 10.52 -4.03
CA ASN A 154 14.58 9.51 -3.72
C ASN A 154 14.76 9.03 -2.28
N PRO A 155 14.37 9.83 -1.27
CA PRO A 155 14.46 9.42 0.12
C PRO A 155 13.52 8.24 0.44
N GLY A 156 12.41 8.13 -0.32
CA GLY A 156 11.31 7.24 0.01
C GLY A 156 10.48 7.74 1.20
N MET A 157 9.29 7.18 1.37
CA MET A 157 8.41 7.43 2.51
C MET A 157 7.69 6.15 2.88
N ASP A 158 7.71 5.78 4.15
CA ASP A 158 7.07 4.59 4.67
C ASP A 158 5.93 4.94 5.62
N SER A 159 4.78 4.30 5.43
CA SER A 159 3.65 4.37 6.37
C SER A 159 3.36 2.98 6.91
N ILE A 160 3.31 2.84 8.24
CA ILE A 160 3.09 1.56 8.92
C ILE A 160 1.96 1.69 9.95
N GLY A 161 1.00 0.76 9.92
CA GLY A 161 -0.10 0.81 10.89
C GLY A 161 -1.14 -0.29 10.72
N VAL A 162 -2.38 0.03 11.03
CA VAL A 162 -3.48 -0.92 11.05
C VAL A 162 -4.58 -0.49 10.10
N ARG A 163 -5.10 -1.45 9.33
CA ARG A 163 -6.29 -1.31 8.47
C ARG A 163 -7.39 -2.27 8.92
N LEU A 164 -8.63 -1.84 8.79
CA LEU A 164 -9.83 -2.68 8.85
C LEU A 164 -10.37 -2.82 7.44
N SER A 165 -10.61 -4.05 7.00
CA SER A 165 -11.21 -4.35 5.69
C SER A 165 -12.58 -4.97 5.89
N TYR A 166 -13.58 -4.40 5.25
CA TYR A 166 -14.96 -4.89 5.30
C TYR A 166 -15.42 -5.36 3.92
N ARG A 167 -15.83 -6.63 3.84
CA ARG A 167 -16.36 -7.26 2.62
C ARG A 167 -17.79 -6.86 2.38
N LEU A 168 -18.08 -6.32 1.20
CA LEU A 168 -19.40 -5.80 0.84
C LEU A 168 -20.40 -6.92 0.51
N ARG A 169 -19.93 -8.04 -0.06
CA ARG A 169 -20.76 -9.21 -0.45
C ARG A 169 -20.00 -10.50 -0.23
#